data_9a590947e1bd4c851b3ffb6f11a1ce66
#
_entry.id   9a590947e1bd4c851b3ffb6f11a1ce66
#
_cell.length_a   1.000
_cell.length_b   1.000
_cell.length_c   1.000
_cell.angle_alpha   90.00
_cell.angle_beta   90.00
_cell.angle_gamma   90.00
#
_symmetry.space_group_name_H-M   'P 1'
#
loop_
_entity.id
_entity.type
_entity.pdbx_description
1 polymer ?
#
loop_
_entity_poly.entity_id
_entity_poly.type
_entity_poly.pdbx_seq_one_letter_code
_entity_poly.pdbx_strand_id
1 'polypeptide(L)'
;MFFSKKKKAQKAAEEKAAAEKLAAEKARQAEKLAAAKAASAAKAAEEKAKAEKEAKEAAERAAAEQAAAQKRSDAAKKAAATRAANKAEQERKEAERLAAEKAEQERLAAIKGYMIVKPTKDGRFVYVVVAGNKEVIAKSAQTYASAATCRSAVESVAKIAKSVPIEDQTLAKPKEEKFPKFELYMDKGEKYRFRLFASNGQQLLACTQGYTQKASCKNGIQSVIANCEGRIEISKDLDE
;
A
#
# COMPACT_ATOMS: atom_id res chain seq x y z
N MET A 1 28.16 40.65 -22.90
CA MET A 1 27.33 40.04 -21.83
C MET A 1 26.07 39.28 -22.32
N PHE A 2 25.68 39.38 -23.59
CA PHE A 2 24.43 38.72 -24.10
C PHE A 2 24.57 37.25 -24.48
N PHE A 3 25.74 36.78 -24.88
CA PHE A 3 25.96 35.38 -25.31
C PHE A 3 25.98 34.35 -24.16
N SER A 4 26.37 34.77 -22.97
CA SER A 4 26.40 33.85 -21.79
C SER A 4 25.00 33.51 -21.25
N LYS A 5 24.08 34.49 -21.32
CA LYS A 5 22.68 34.25 -20.86
C LYS A 5 21.91 33.30 -21.77
N LYS A 6 22.17 33.37 -23.10
CA LYS A 6 21.48 32.48 -24.08
C LYS A 6 21.93 31.01 -23.94
N LYS A 7 23.21 30.78 -23.70
CA LYS A 7 23.77 29.44 -23.46
C LYS A 7 23.28 28.82 -22.15
N LYS A 8 23.10 29.64 -21.12
CA LYS A 8 22.55 29.19 -19.82
C LYS A 8 21.05 28.85 -19.90
N ALA A 9 20.30 29.62 -20.67
CA ALA A 9 18.88 29.34 -20.91
C ALA A 9 18.67 28.09 -21.78
N GLN A 10 19.51 27.87 -22.79
CA GLN A 10 19.47 26.67 -23.61
C GLN A 10 19.80 25.40 -22.80
N LYS A 11 20.83 25.44 -21.95
CA LYS A 11 21.20 24.33 -21.08
C LYS A 11 20.09 24.00 -20.06
N ALA A 12 19.44 25.00 -19.48
CA ALA A 12 18.32 24.82 -18.57
C ALA A 12 17.07 24.24 -19.27
N ALA A 13 16.85 24.60 -20.55
CA ALA A 13 15.76 24.02 -21.34
C ALA A 13 16.03 22.55 -21.71
N GLU A 14 17.27 22.22 -22.07
CA GLU A 14 17.68 20.83 -22.32
C GLU A 14 17.62 19.96 -21.07
N GLU A 15 18.06 20.47 -19.92
CA GLU A 15 17.96 19.79 -18.63
C GLU A 15 16.49 19.55 -18.23
N LYS A 16 15.61 20.53 -18.47
CA LYS A 16 14.17 20.40 -18.23
C LYS A 16 13.52 19.35 -19.13
N ALA A 17 13.85 19.35 -20.42
CA ALA A 17 13.34 18.36 -21.38
C ALA A 17 13.88 16.95 -21.11
N ALA A 18 15.12 16.82 -20.63
CA ALA A 18 15.69 15.54 -20.19
C ALA A 18 15.00 15.04 -18.92
N ALA A 19 14.71 15.91 -17.95
CA ALA A 19 13.98 15.59 -16.74
C ALA A 19 12.52 15.13 -17.01
N GLU A 20 11.83 15.80 -17.95
CA GLU A 20 10.48 15.38 -18.38
C GLU A 20 10.49 14.00 -19.07
N LYS A 21 11.45 13.75 -19.95
CA LYS A 21 11.59 12.42 -20.58
C LYS A 21 11.87 11.32 -19.56
N LEU A 22 12.75 11.60 -18.60
CA LEU A 22 13.08 10.66 -17.52
C LEU A 22 11.88 10.40 -16.60
N ALA A 23 11.09 11.42 -16.27
CA ALA A 23 9.87 11.28 -15.50
C ALA A 23 8.82 10.43 -16.23
N ALA A 24 8.67 10.62 -17.55
CA ALA A 24 7.77 9.83 -18.37
C ALA A 24 8.20 8.35 -18.48
N GLU A 25 9.50 8.10 -18.57
CA GLU A 25 10.05 6.73 -18.62
C GLU A 25 9.86 6.01 -17.28
N LYS A 26 10.09 6.69 -16.16
CA LYS A 26 9.82 6.18 -14.82
C LYS A 26 8.34 5.83 -14.61
N ALA A 27 7.44 6.69 -15.07
CA ALA A 27 6.01 6.44 -15.01
C ALA A 27 5.62 5.17 -15.77
N ARG A 28 6.17 4.97 -16.98
CA ARG A 28 5.95 3.75 -17.79
C ARG A 28 6.52 2.48 -17.15
N GLN A 29 7.69 2.57 -16.49
CA GLN A 29 8.28 1.42 -15.79
C GLN A 29 7.45 1.06 -14.55
N ALA A 30 6.97 2.04 -13.80
CA ALA A 30 6.09 1.85 -12.66
C ALA A 30 4.76 1.18 -13.06
N GLU A 31 4.16 1.62 -14.18
CA GLU A 31 2.94 1.02 -14.74
C GLU A 31 3.14 -0.44 -15.16
N LYS A 32 4.24 -0.74 -15.86
CA LYS A 32 4.59 -2.13 -16.24
C LYS A 32 4.77 -3.03 -15.03
N LEU A 33 5.43 -2.53 -13.99
CA LEU A 33 5.65 -3.29 -12.76
C LEU A 33 4.33 -3.52 -11.98
N ALA A 34 3.43 -2.53 -12.01
CA ALA A 34 2.08 -2.66 -11.44
C ALA A 34 1.26 -3.72 -12.17
N ALA A 35 1.26 -3.68 -13.50
CA ALA A 35 0.56 -4.66 -14.32
C ALA A 35 1.11 -6.08 -14.13
N ALA A 36 2.43 -6.24 -14.05
CA ALA A 36 3.06 -7.53 -13.79
C ALA A 36 2.70 -8.11 -12.40
N LYS A 37 2.67 -7.26 -11.36
CA LYS A 37 2.25 -7.68 -10.01
C LYS A 37 0.75 -8.01 -9.95
N ALA A 38 -0.09 -7.23 -10.62
CA ALA A 38 -1.52 -7.53 -10.70
C ALA A 38 -1.78 -8.87 -11.43
N ALA A 39 -1.06 -9.14 -12.53
CA ALA A 39 -1.16 -10.39 -13.26
C ALA A 39 -0.66 -11.59 -12.43
N SER A 40 0.43 -11.43 -11.65
CA SER A 40 0.91 -12.50 -10.76
C SER A 40 -0.05 -12.77 -9.59
N ALA A 41 -0.64 -11.73 -9.02
CA ALA A 41 -1.66 -11.87 -7.97
C ALA A 41 -2.94 -12.54 -8.49
N ALA A 42 -3.37 -12.20 -9.72
CA ALA A 42 -4.52 -12.86 -10.36
C ALA A 42 -4.27 -14.35 -10.62
N LYS A 43 -3.08 -14.72 -11.11
CA LYS A 43 -2.69 -16.13 -11.30
C LYS A 43 -2.65 -16.90 -9.99
N ALA A 44 -2.08 -16.30 -8.93
CA ALA A 44 -2.06 -16.93 -7.61
C ALA A 44 -3.46 -17.11 -7.01
N ALA A 45 -4.38 -16.19 -7.27
CA ALA A 45 -5.79 -16.31 -6.86
C ALA A 45 -6.51 -17.44 -7.64
N GLU A 46 -6.22 -17.58 -8.94
CA GLU A 46 -6.80 -18.63 -9.78
C GLU A 46 -6.30 -20.03 -9.41
N GLU A 47 -4.99 -20.19 -9.13
CA GLU A 47 -4.43 -21.47 -8.63
C GLU A 47 -5.03 -21.88 -7.28
N LYS A 48 -5.24 -20.90 -6.37
CA LYS A 48 -5.90 -21.17 -5.08
C LYS A 48 -7.36 -21.59 -5.24
N ALA A 49 -8.12 -20.93 -6.12
CA ALA A 49 -9.49 -21.30 -6.41
C ALA A 49 -9.60 -22.70 -7.04
N LYS A 50 -8.62 -23.11 -7.86
CA LYS A 50 -8.54 -24.45 -8.43
C LYS A 50 -8.21 -25.51 -7.38
N ALA A 51 -7.25 -25.22 -6.50
CA ALA A 51 -6.89 -26.11 -5.38
C ALA A 51 -8.06 -26.29 -4.39
N GLU A 52 -8.86 -25.24 -4.15
CA GLU A 52 -10.08 -25.30 -3.32
C GLU A 52 -11.14 -26.20 -3.94
N LYS A 53 -11.33 -26.09 -5.26
CA LYS A 53 -12.26 -26.95 -6.00
C LYS A 53 -11.84 -28.43 -5.97
N GLU A 54 -10.55 -28.69 -6.19
CA GLU A 54 -9.98 -30.04 -6.11
C GLU A 54 -10.03 -30.63 -4.70
N ALA A 55 -9.78 -29.79 -3.66
CA ALA A 55 -9.91 -30.20 -2.25
C ALA A 55 -11.36 -30.51 -1.88
N LYS A 56 -12.32 -29.72 -2.39
CA LYS A 56 -13.74 -29.95 -2.20
C LYS A 56 -14.23 -31.25 -2.87
N GLU A 57 -13.78 -31.49 -4.10
CA GLU A 57 -14.07 -32.72 -4.81
C GLU A 57 -13.43 -33.95 -4.13
N ALA A 58 -12.22 -33.81 -3.60
CA ALA A 58 -11.55 -34.87 -2.82
C ALA A 58 -12.31 -35.13 -1.49
N ALA A 59 -12.78 -34.08 -0.83
CA ALA A 59 -13.60 -34.19 0.38
C ALA A 59 -14.98 -34.85 0.12
N GLU A 60 -15.61 -34.49 -1.01
CA GLU A 60 -16.87 -35.13 -1.42
C GLU A 60 -16.69 -36.63 -1.72
N ARG A 61 -15.61 -37.00 -2.39
CA ARG A 61 -15.27 -38.43 -2.63
C ARG A 61 -14.99 -39.20 -1.34
N ALA A 62 -14.20 -38.60 -0.42
CA ALA A 62 -13.93 -39.23 0.88
C ALA A 62 -15.18 -39.37 1.75
N ALA A 63 -16.09 -38.41 1.73
CA ALA A 63 -17.38 -38.47 2.42
C ALA A 63 -18.31 -39.55 1.82
N ALA A 64 -18.33 -39.71 0.48
CA ALA A 64 -19.11 -40.74 -0.19
C ALA A 64 -18.58 -42.17 0.11
N GLU A 65 -17.25 -42.31 0.18
CA GLU A 65 -16.60 -43.57 0.54
C GLU A 65 -16.83 -43.96 2.01
N GLN A 66 -16.81 -42.97 2.93
CA GLN A 66 -17.18 -43.19 4.34
C GLN A 66 -18.65 -43.54 4.50
N ALA A 67 -19.54 -42.91 3.73
CA ALA A 67 -20.98 -43.26 3.72
C ALA A 67 -21.26 -44.67 3.21
N ALA A 68 -20.46 -45.16 2.26
CA ALA A 68 -20.52 -46.54 1.78
C ALA A 68 -20.00 -47.55 2.83
N ALA A 69 -18.95 -47.17 3.58
CA ALA A 69 -18.41 -47.95 4.68
C ALA A 69 -19.36 -47.98 5.91
N GLN A 70 -20.12 -46.88 6.14
CA GLN A 70 -21.13 -46.80 7.21
C GLN A 70 -22.27 -47.82 7.07
N LYS A 71 -22.65 -48.19 5.86
CA LYS A 71 -23.70 -49.21 5.63
C LYS A 71 -23.29 -50.58 6.15
N ARG A 72 -22.05 -50.78 6.57
CA ARG A 72 -21.50 -52.07 6.99
C ARG A 72 -21.40 -52.31 8.50
N SER A 73 -21.59 -51.28 9.35
CA SER A 73 -21.46 -51.48 10.80
C SER A 73 -22.22 -50.43 11.62
N ASP A 74 -23.19 -50.87 12.46
CA ASP A 74 -23.95 -49.95 13.35
C ASP A 74 -23.09 -49.31 14.46
N ALA A 75 -22.00 -49.94 14.83
CA ALA A 75 -21.09 -49.41 15.84
C ALA A 75 -20.24 -48.24 15.32
N ALA A 76 -20.04 -48.10 14.00
CA ALA A 76 -19.23 -47.05 13.38
C ALA A 76 -20.01 -45.74 13.23
N LYS A 77 -21.35 -45.74 13.35
CA LYS A 77 -22.17 -44.53 13.13
C LYS A 77 -21.83 -43.37 14.06
N LYS A 78 -21.63 -43.64 15.35
CA LYS A 78 -21.35 -42.59 16.33
C LYS A 78 -19.95 -42.01 16.17
N ALA A 79 -18.96 -42.85 15.90
CA ALA A 79 -17.59 -42.41 15.63
C ALA A 79 -17.43 -41.71 14.26
N ALA A 80 -18.19 -42.18 13.25
CA ALA A 80 -18.22 -41.55 11.92
C ALA A 80 -18.89 -40.17 11.94
N ALA A 81 -19.98 -40.01 12.72
CA ALA A 81 -20.65 -38.70 12.87
C ALA A 81 -19.75 -37.65 13.54
N THR A 82 -19.00 -38.03 14.58
CA THR A 82 -18.05 -37.13 15.24
C THR A 82 -16.89 -36.75 14.31
N ARG A 83 -16.36 -37.72 13.53
CA ARG A 83 -15.31 -37.45 12.54
C ARG A 83 -15.81 -36.59 11.41
N ALA A 84 -17.02 -36.76 10.94
CA ALA A 84 -17.62 -35.94 9.90
C ALA A 84 -17.88 -34.51 10.37
N ALA A 85 -18.34 -34.32 11.62
CA ALA A 85 -18.52 -32.99 12.20
C ALA A 85 -17.22 -32.22 12.37
N ASN A 86 -16.16 -32.87 12.87
CA ASN A 86 -14.84 -32.26 13.02
C ASN A 86 -14.22 -31.90 11.66
N LYS A 87 -14.44 -32.74 10.64
CA LYS A 87 -13.96 -32.50 9.29
C LYS A 87 -14.68 -31.32 8.64
N ALA A 88 -16.00 -31.28 8.78
CA ALA A 88 -16.81 -30.16 8.26
C ALA A 88 -16.44 -28.81 8.92
N GLU A 89 -16.11 -28.82 10.23
CA GLU A 89 -15.64 -27.62 10.93
C GLU A 89 -14.27 -27.20 10.43
N GLN A 90 -13.35 -28.12 10.18
CA GLN A 90 -12.03 -27.82 9.62
C GLN A 90 -12.14 -27.26 8.19
N GLU A 91 -12.96 -27.89 7.35
CA GLU A 91 -13.21 -27.44 5.97
C GLU A 91 -13.85 -26.03 5.95
N ARG A 92 -14.79 -25.76 6.85
CA ARG A 92 -15.38 -24.43 6.99
C ARG A 92 -14.34 -23.39 7.39
N LYS A 93 -13.49 -23.72 8.38
CA LYS A 93 -12.40 -22.82 8.81
C LYS A 93 -11.37 -22.59 7.69
N GLU A 94 -11.08 -23.62 6.93
CA GLU A 94 -10.15 -23.52 5.79
C GLU A 94 -10.75 -22.73 4.62
N ALA A 95 -12.01 -22.96 4.30
CA ALA A 95 -12.75 -22.18 3.29
C ALA A 95 -12.87 -20.69 3.69
N GLU A 96 -13.16 -20.42 4.97
CA GLU A 96 -13.22 -19.05 5.50
C GLU A 96 -11.85 -18.37 5.44
N ARG A 97 -10.76 -19.09 5.76
CA ARG A 97 -9.40 -18.58 5.64
C ARG A 97 -9.04 -18.25 4.19
N LEU A 98 -9.35 -19.16 3.25
CA LEU A 98 -9.09 -18.95 1.82
C LEU A 98 -9.93 -17.80 1.25
N ALA A 99 -11.19 -17.68 1.67
CA ALA A 99 -12.04 -16.57 1.28
C ALA A 99 -11.51 -15.22 1.81
N ALA A 100 -11.06 -15.19 3.08
CA ALA A 100 -10.45 -14.01 3.67
C ALA A 100 -9.13 -13.63 2.97
N GLU A 101 -8.29 -14.60 2.64
CA GLU A 101 -7.04 -14.39 1.92
C GLU A 101 -7.29 -13.88 0.50
N LYS A 102 -8.29 -14.44 -0.21
CA LYS A 102 -8.69 -13.96 -1.54
C LYS A 102 -9.24 -12.53 -1.49
N ALA A 103 -10.10 -12.24 -0.53
CA ALA A 103 -10.65 -10.90 -0.34
C ALA A 103 -9.52 -9.87 -0.03
N GLU A 104 -8.53 -10.25 0.77
CA GLU A 104 -7.38 -9.40 1.06
C GLU A 104 -6.51 -9.19 -0.18
N GLN A 105 -6.28 -10.22 -1.01
CA GLN A 105 -5.56 -10.09 -2.27
C GLN A 105 -6.28 -9.18 -3.26
N GLU A 106 -7.60 -9.34 -3.40
CA GLU A 106 -8.42 -8.46 -4.24
C GLU A 106 -8.38 -7.01 -3.72
N ARG A 107 -8.44 -6.80 -2.42
CA ARG A 107 -8.28 -5.48 -1.79
C ARG A 107 -6.92 -4.88 -2.11
N LEU A 108 -5.84 -5.64 -1.94
CA LEU A 108 -4.48 -5.17 -2.24
C LEU A 108 -4.27 -4.91 -3.74
N ALA A 109 -4.83 -5.75 -4.61
CA ALA A 109 -4.78 -5.55 -6.05
C ALA A 109 -5.56 -4.32 -6.52
N ALA A 110 -6.61 -3.93 -5.80
CA ALA A 110 -7.37 -2.71 -6.07
C ALA A 110 -6.61 -1.42 -5.71
N ILE A 111 -5.55 -1.52 -4.89
CA ILE A 111 -4.71 -0.36 -4.53
C ILE A 111 -3.85 0.01 -5.74
N LYS A 112 -4.22 1.11 -6.37
CA LYS A 112 -3.49 1.64 -7.55
C LYS A 112 -2.26 2.45 -7.19
N GLY A 113 -2.20 2.97 -5.97
CA GLY A 113 -1.07 3.71 -5.46
C GLY A 113 0.03 2.81 -4.89
N TYR A 114 1.19 3.40 -4.63
CA TYR A 114 2.38 2.69 -4.17
C TYR A 114 3.35 3.64 -3.47
N MET A 115 4.36 3.08 -2.81
CA MET A 115 5.44 3.87 -2.23
C MET A 115 6.75 3.57 -2.95
N ILE A 116 7.56 4.62 -3.20
CA ILE A 116 8.86 4.49 -3.85
C ILE A 116 9.94 4.95 -2.87
N VAL A 117 10.94 4.11 -2.67
CA VAL A 117 12.21 4.49 -2.04
C VAL A 117 13.15 4.99 -3.14
N LYS A 118 13.66 6.22 -3.00
CA LYS A 118 14.54 6.86 -3.97
C LYS A 118 15.84 7.31 -3.32
N PRO A 119 16.98 7.21 -4.02
CA PRO A 119 18.21 7.85 -3.58
C PRO A 119 18.12 9.37 -3.79
N THR A 120 18.76 10.12 -2.90
CA THR A 120 18.95 11.57 -3.01
C THR A 120 20.33 11.88 -3.58
N LYS A 121 20.57 13.11 -4.00
CA LYS A 121 21.86 13.56 -4.59
C LYS A 121 23.05 13.41 -3.63
N ASP A 122 22.81 13.44 -2.34
CA ASP A 122 23.79 13.25 -1.26
C ASP A 122 23.96 11.78 -0.83
N GLY A 123 23.44 10.83 -1.62
CA GLY A 123 23.60 9.39 -1.38
C GLY A 123 22.72 8.83 -0.25
N ARG A 124 21.80 9.63 0.27
CA ARG A 124 20.81 9.20 1.24
C ARG A 124 19.54 8.68 0.53
N PHE A 125 18.54 8.33 1.27
CA PHE A 125 17.29 7.80 0.73
C PHE A 125 16.08 8.53 1.32
N VAL A 126 15.06 8.68 0.49
CA VAL A 126 13.73 9.19 0.87
C VAL A 126 12.67 8.24 0.33
N TYR A 127 11.47 8.34 0.88
CA TYR A 127 10.33 7.68 0.25
C TYR A 127 9.26 8.70 -0.12
N VAL A 128 8.52 8.37 -1.16
CA VAL A 128 7.34 9.13 -1.61
C VAL A 128 6.13 8.20 -1.67
N VAL A 129 4.96 8.76 -1.38
CA VAL A 129 3.67 8.10 -1.53
C VAL A 129 3.04 8.59 -2.83
N VAL A 130 2.76 7.65 -3.73
CA VAL A 130 2.19 7.91 -5.05
C VAL A 130 0.74 7.43 -5.05
N ALA A 131 -0.18 8.31 -5.42
CA ALA A 131 -1.60 7.98 -5.58
C ALA A 131 -1.86 7.19 -6.86
N GLY A 132 -3.06 6.62 -6.99
CA GLY A 132 -3.45 5.85 -8.16
C GLY A 132 -3.44 6.62 -9.48
N ASN A 133 -3.52 7.95 -9.45
CA ASN A 133 -3.37 8.86 -10.60
C ASN A 133 -1.89 9.21 -10.90
N LYS A 134 -0.94 8.55 -10.24
CA LYS A 134 0.51 8.75 -10.34
C LYS A 134 1.04 10.07 -9.77
N GLU A 135 0.22 10.83 -9.04
CA GLU A 135 0.67 12.02 -8.33
C GLU A 135 1.40 11.65 -7.03
N VAL A 136 2.50 12.34 -6.75
CA VAL A 136 3.17 12.25 -5.46
C VAL A 136 2.42 13.11 -4.46
N ILE A 137 1.76 12.45 -3.51
CA ILE A 137 0.90 13.10 -2.51
C ILE A 137 1.61 13.40 -1.20
N ALA A 138 2.62 12.61 -0.86
CA ALA A 138 3.42 12.82 0.35
C ALA A 138 4.85 12.33 0.15
N LYS A 139 5.77 12.87 0.97
CA LYS A 139 7.19 12.53 0.99
C LYS A 139 7.65 12.36 2.43
N SER A 140 8.67 11.54 2.63
CA SER A 140 9.31 11.39 3.94
C SER A 140 9.80 12.74 4.47
N ALA A 141 9.60 12.98 5.77
CA ALA A 141 10.05 14.21 6.42
C ALA A 141 11.57 14.23 6.66
N GLN A 142 12.22 13.10 6.56
CA GLN A 142 13.66 12.92 6.79
C GLN A 142 14.28 12.03 5.72
N THR A 143 15.62 12.06 5.65
CA THR A 143 16.41 11.16 4.82
C THR A 143 16.95 9.99 5.64
N TYR A 144 17.20 8.87 4.97
CA TYR A 144 17.67 7.63 5.56
C TYR A 144 19.04 7.26 5.02
N ALA A 145 19.87 6.60 5.83
CA ALA A 145 21.24 6.23 5.46
C ALA A 145 21.30 5.09 4.42
N SER A 146 20.27 4.27 4.32
CA SER A 146 20.20 3.15 3.37
C SER A 146 18.79 2.93 2.84
N ALA A 147 18.68 2.27 1.70
CA ALA A 147 17.40 1.84 1.15
C ALA A 147 16.64 0.88 2.09
N ALA A 148 17.37 0.03 2.81
CA ALA A 148 16.79 -0.91 3.77
C ALA A 148 16.13 -0.17 4.96
N THR A 149 16.82 0.79 5.57
CA THR A 149 16.25 1.61 6.66
C THR A 149 15.08 2.47 6.18
N CYS A 150 15.16 3.00 4.96
CA CYS A 150 14.06 3.74 4.36
C CYS A 150 12.84 2.84 4.13
N ARG A 151 13.03 1.61 3.63
CA ARG A 151 11.97 0.61 3.45
C ARG A 151 11.29 0.24 4.77
N SER A 152 12.06 0.02 5.84
CA SER A 152 11.49 -0.24 7.18
C SER A 152 10.63 0.92 7.69
N ALA A 153 11.02 2.16 7.38
CA ALA A 153 10.20 3.33 7.68
C ALA A 153 8.89 3.35 6.87
N VAL A 154 8.93 2.99 5.58
CA VAL A 154 7.75 2.81 4.73
C VAL A 154 6.77 1.80 5.33
N GLU A 155 7.26 0.63 5.74
CA GLU A 155 6.46 -0.42 6.38
C GLU A 155 5.83 0.06 7.70
N SER A 156 6.55 0.87 8.46
CA SER A 156 6.02 1.51 9.68
C SER A 156 4.91 2.51 9.37
N VAL A 157 5.08 3.32 8.33
CA VAL A 157 4.03 4.26 7.86
C VAL A 157 2.78 3.51 7.44
N ALA A 158 2.90 2.43 6.69
CA ALA A 158 1.78 1.61 6.24
C ALA A 158 0.95 1.05 7.43
N LYS A 159 1.62 0.66 8.51
CA LYS A 159 0.97 0.18 9.74
C LYS A 159 0.30 1.30 10.53
N ILE A 160 0.97 2.44 10.66
CA ILE A 160 0.52 3.54 11.52
C ILE A 160 -0.62 4.32 10.86
N ALA A 161 -0.52 4.65 9.57
CA ALA A 161 -1.42 5.59 8.89
C ALA A 161 -2.90 5.22 8.96
N LYS A 162 -3.23 3.93 9.06
CA LYS A 162 -4.61 3.44 9.06
C LYS A 162 -5.41 3.71 10.34
N SER A 163 -4.73 3.73 11.47
CA SER A 163 -5.38 3.67 12.79
C SER A 163 -5.19 4.91 13.64
N VAL A 164 -4.65 5.98 13.06
CA VAL A 164 -4.33 7.20 13.82
C VAL A 164 -5.35 8.31 13.61
N PRO A 165 -5.63 9.12 14.65
CA PRO A 165 -6.53 10.26 14.55
C PRO A 165 -5.94 11.35 13.67
N ILE A 166 -6.83 12.24 13.20
CA ILE A 166 -6.48 13.48 12.51
C ILE A 166 -6.73 14.64 13.43
N GLU A 167 -5.65 15.30 13.88
CA GLU A 167 -5.73 16.56 14.61
C GLU A 167 -5.85 17.73 13.64
N ASP A 168 -6.91 18.49 13.77
CA ASP A 168 -7.18 19.64 12.91
C ASP A 168 -6.76 20.93 13.62
N GLN A 169 -5.54 21.38 13.37
CA GLN A 169 -4.95 22.60 13.96
C GLN A 169 -5.51 23.89 13.37
N THR A 170 -6.38 23.83 12.37
CA THR A 170 -7.02 25.00 11.76
C THR A 170 -8.31 25.44 12.47
N LEU A 171 -8.70 24.72 13.51
CA LEU A 171 -9.84 25.07 14.35
C LEU A 171 -9.44 26.11 15.40
N ALA A 172 -10.38 26.96 15.82
CA ALA A 172 -10.14 27.92 16.88
C ALA A 172 -9.75 27.28 18.22
N LYS A 173 -10.22 26.07 18.49
CA LYS A 173 -9.85 25.21 19.62
C LYS A 173 -9.59 23.81 19.09
N PRO A 174 -8.36 23.51 18.65
CA PRO A 174 -8.00 22.17 18.22
C PRO A 174 -8.17 21.18 19.39
N LYS A 175 -8.73 20.01 19.09
CA LYS A 175 -8.66 18.88 20.01
C LYS A 175 -7.29 18.26 19.88
N GLU A 176 -6.48 18.35 20.91
CA GLU A 176 -5.16 17.74 20.93
C GLU A 176 -5.28 16.21 20.95
N GLU A 177 -4.64 15.56 19.98
CA GLU A 177 -4.61 14.11 19.88
C GLU A 177 -3.21 13.58 20.27
N LYS A 178 -3.19 12.41 20.90
CA LYS A 178 -1.92 11.75 21.26
C LYS A 178 -1.23 11.17 20.04
N PHE A 179 0.08 11.13 20.08
CA PHE A 179 0.87 10.42 19.07
C PHE A 179 0.64 8.90 19.12
N PRO A 180 0.64 8.20 17.98
CA PRO A 180 0.83 8.73 16.61
C PRO A 180 -0.43 9.42 16.09
N LYS A 181 -0.27 10.42 15.19
CA LYS A 181 -1.39 11.20 14.63
C LYS A 181 -1.06 11.81 13.27
N PHE A 182 -2.09 12.08 12.47
CA PHE A 182 -2.00 13.11 11.44
C PHE A 182 -2.27 14.48 12.04
N GLU A 183 -1.56 15.48 11.57
CA GLU A 183 -1.90 16.87 11.79
C GLU A 183 -2.27 17.54 10.47
N LEU A 184 -3.42 18.23 10.46
CA LEU A 184 -3.85 19.11 9.40
C LEU A 184 -3.66 20.55 9.88
N TYR A 185 -2.88 21.33 9.16
CA TYR A 185 -2.53 22.71 9.54
C TYR A 185 -2.56 23.63 8.31
N MET A 186 -2.48 24.94 8.55
CA MET A 186 -2.36 25.96 7.52
C MET A 186 -0.92 26.47 7.48
N ASP A 187 -0.32 26.51 6.29
CA ASP A 187 1.01 27.06 6.12
C ASP A 187 1.00 28.61 6.00
N LYS A 188 2.18 29.19 5.94
CA LYS A 188 2.34 30.67 5.81
C LYS A 188 1.75 31.23 4.51
N GLY A 189 1.55 30.41 3.50
CA GLY A 189 0.93 30.77 2.22
C GLY A 189 -0.57 30.49 2.19
N GLU A 190 -1.21 30.38 3.35
CA GLU A 190 -2.66 30.11 3.50
C GLU A 190 -3.13 28.85 2.79
N LYS A 191 -2.23 27.83 2.69
CA LYS A 191 -2.56 26.51 2.14
C LYS A 191 -2.72 25.49 3.26
N TYR A 192 -3.72 24.66 3.14
CA TYR A 192 -3.90 23.53 4.02
C TYR A 192 -2.86 22.46 3.70
N ARG A 193 -2.19 21.95 4.73
CA ARG A 193 -1.20 20.91 4.64
C ARG A 193 -1.42 19.84 5.68
N PHE A 194 -0.83 18.67 5.48
CA PHE A 194 -0.84 17.61 6.48
C PHE A 194 0.54 17.01 6.68
N ARG A 195 0.72 16.40 7.84
CA ARG A 195 1.90 15.63 8.23
C ARG A 195 1.49 14.48 9.13
N LEU A 196 2.27 13.41 9.13
CA LEU A 196 2.09 12.24 9.99
C LEU A 196 3.23 12.14 10.97
N PHE A 197 2.90 11.87 12.23
CA PHE A 197 3.85 11.65 13.30
C PHE A 197 3.78 10.22 13.84
N ALA A 198 4.94 9.70 14.24
CA ALA A 198 5.09 8.46 14.99
C ALA A 198 4.76 8.65 16.47
N SER A 199 4.68 7.53 17.22
CA SER A 199 4.40 7.53 18.67
C SER A 199 5.44 8.31 19.49
N ASN A 200 6.68 8.41 19.01
CA ASN A 200 7.74 9.19 19.64
C ASN A 200 7.72 10.69 19.27
N GLY A 201 6.69 11.15 18.55
CA GLY A 201 6.58 12.53 18.09
C GLY A 201 7.45 12.86 16.86
N GLN A 202 8.16 11.90 16.30
CA GLN A 202 8.96 12.12 15.09
C GLN A 202 8.06 12.22 13.86
N GLN A 203 8.26 13.24 13.03
CA GLN A 203 7.53 13.39 11.78
C GLN A 203 8.00 12.33 10.78
N LEU A 204 7.04 11.55 10.28
CA LEU A 204 7.30 10.48 9.31
C LEU A 204 7.20 10.99 7.87
N LEU A 205 6.11 11.70 7.55
CA LEU A 205 5.89 12.27 6.21
C LEU A 205 5.15 13.61 6.28
N ALA A 206 5.19 14.33 5.17
CA ALA A 206 4.37 15.51 4.92
C ALA A 206 3.83 15.49 3.49
N CYS A 207 2.72 16.19 3.25
CA CYS A 207 2.21 16.39 1.91
C CYS A 207 3.22 17.18 1.05
N THR A 208 3.30 16.82 -0.22
CA THR A 208 4.20 17.50 -1.18
C THR A 208 3.68 18.86 -1.60
N GLN A 209 2.35 19.02 -1.66
CA GLN A 209 1.69 20.25 -2.09
C GLN A 209 0.76 20.82 -1.03
N GLY A 210 0.50 22.12 -1.11
CA GLY A 210 -0.51 22.79 -0.30
C GLY A 210 -1.88 22.80 -1.01
N TYR A 211 -2.93 22.57 -0.25
CA TYR A 211 -4.30 22.53 -0.74
C TYR A 211 -5.01 23.88 -0.51
N THR A 212 -5.79 24.33 -1.46
CA THR A 212 -6.59 25.57 -1.32
C THR A 212 -7.82 25.38 -0.43
N GLN A 213 -8.32 24.15 -0.35
CA GLN A 213 -9.48 23.80 0.44
C GLN A 213 -9.13 22.73 1.47
N LYS A 214 -9.66 22.92 2.67
CA LYS A 214 -9.50 21.98 3.80
C LYS A 214 -10.02 20.58 3.47
N ALA A 215 -11.17 20.49 2.78
CA ALA A 215 -11.75 19.23 2.35
C ALA A 215 -10.79 18.46 1.43
N SER A 216 -10.15 19.15 0.48
CA SER A 216 -9.16 18.56 -0.42
C SER A 216 -7.92 18.05 0.34
N CYS A 217 -7.48 18.78 1.38
CA CYS A 217 -6.39 18.32 2.24
C CYS A 217 -6.78 17.06 3.02
N LYS A 218 -8.00 16.97 3.56
CA LYS A 218 -8.52 15.75 4.19
C LYS A 218 -8.59 14.58 3.22
N ASN A 219 -9.02 14.82 1.98
CA ASN A 219 -8.99 13.81 0.93
C ASN A 219 -7.56 13.34 0.62
N GLY A 220 -6.58 14.25 0.67
CA GLY A 220 -5.16 13.93 0.57
C GLY A 220 -4.69 12.96 1.67
N ILE A 221 -5.10 13.19 2.92
CA ILE A 221 -4.83 12.26 4.04
C ILE A 221 -5.46 10.89 3.76
N GLN A 222 -6.75 10.87 3.35
CA GLN A 222 -7.43 9.61 3.02
C GLN A 222 -6.74 8.88 1.86
N SER A 223 -6.24 9.63 0.88
CA SER A 223 -5.45 9.06 -0.23
C SER A 223 -4.14 8.45 0.26
N VAL A 224 -3.43 9.08 1.21
CA VAL A 224 -2.25 8.47 1.84
C VAL A 224 -2.62 7.16 2.54
N ILE A 225 -3.67 7.18 3.37
CA ILE A 225 -4.15 5.99 4.10
C ILE A 225 -4.49 4.85 3.12
N ALA A 226 -5.19 5.16 2.03
CA ALA A 226 -5.61 4.18 1.04
C ALA A 226 -4.44 3.59 0.22
N ASN A 227 -3.36 4.34 0.02
CA ASN A 227 -2.27 3.95 -0.88
C ASN A 227 -0.99 3.51 -0.16
N CYS A 228 -0.85 3.78 1.14
CA CYS A 228 0.33 3.41 1.92
C CYS A 228 0.52 1.88 2.09
N GLU A 229 -0.50 1.07 1.83
CA GLU A 229 -0.41 -0.39 1.79
C GLU A 229 -0.12 -0.96 0.42
N GLY A 230 -0.01 -0.10 -0.60
CA GLY A 230 0.38 -0.51 -1.92
C GLY A 230 1.78 -1.11 -1.95
N ARG A 231 2.20 -1.58 -3.13
CA ARG A 231 3.54 -2.12 -3.30
C ARG A 231 4.61 -1.09 -2.92
N ILE A 232 5.76 -1.60 -2.48
CA ILE A 232 6.94 -0.79 -2.20
C ILE A 232 7.95 -1.03 -3.32
N GLU A 233 8.30 0.03 -4.03
CA GLU A 233 9.30 0.01 -5.10
C GLU A 233 10.59 0.65 -4.59
N ILE A 234 11.72 0.16 -5.10
CA ILE A 234 13.03 0.80 -4.89
C ILE A 234 13.49 1.30 -6.26
N SER A 235 13.54 2.60 -6.42
CA SER A 235 14.04 3.23 -7.63
C SER A 235 15.56 3.42 -7.53
N LYS A 236 16.24 3.33 -8.67
CA LYS A 236 17.63 3.76 -8.82
C LYS A 236 17.73 5.23 -9.22
N ASP A 237 16.63 5.83 -9.60
CA ASP A 237 16.58 7.21 -10.07
C ASP A 237 16.58 8.18 -8.90
N LEU A 238 17.36 9.23 -9.02
CA LEU A 238 17.46 10.28 -8.00
C LEU A 238 16.10 10.94 -7.72
N ASP A 239 15.92 11.31 -6.47
CA ASP A 239 14.86 12.21 -6.06
C ASP A 239 15.24 13.65 -6.45
N GLU A 240 14.43 14.30 -7.26
CA GLU A 240 14.59 15.68 -7.72
C GLU A 240 14.03 16.69 -6.71
#